data_b0ef3a564a2d1ef53819aaa41d80e850
#
_entry.id   b0ef3a564a2d1ef53819aaa41d80e850
#
_cell.length_a   1.000
_cell.length_b   1.000
_cell.length_c   1.000
_cell.angle_alpha   90.00
_cell.angle_beta   90.00
_cell.angle_gamma   90.00
#
_symmetry.space_group_name_H-M   'P 1'
#
loop_
_entity.id
_entity.type
_entity.pdbx_description
1 polymer ?
#
loop_
_entity_poly.entity_id
_entity_poly.type
_entity_poly.pdbx_seq_one_letter_code
_entity_poly.pdbx_strand_id
1 'polypeptide(L)'
;MLNDRKKGYEEYKSTGVKTKYSTSAKYKEEYPYLKEVDSLALANVQLNLDKAFKNFLKNKDFGFPKYKCKSNPVQSYTTNNQNTIHIKNSYIKLLKLKSLVKIKLHRKIKGIIKSVKISKNSINHYFASILCEEEIEELAKTNKNIRIDLEIKEKIL
;
A
#
# COMPACT_ATOMS: atom_id res chain seq x y z
N MET A 1 -3.61 -12.22 -12.31
CA MET A 1 -2.60 -11.14 -12.33
C MET A 1 -1.16 -11.65 -12.22
N LEU A 2 -0.69 -12.20 -11.07
CA LEU A 2 0.72 -12.63 -10.96
C LEU A 2 1.05 -13.76 -11.94
N ASN A 3 0.18 -14.75 -12.10
CA ASN A 3 0.37 -15.83 -13.09
C ASN A 3 0.51 -15.30 -14.51
N ASP A 4 -0.33 -14.35 -14.89
CA ASP A 4 -0.30 -13.78 -16.24
C ASP A 4 0.98 -12.97 -16.47
N ARG A 5 1.45 -12.28 -15.41
CA ARG A 5 2.76 -11.62 -15.45
C ARG A 5 3.91 -12.60 -15.60
N LYS A 6 3.84 -13.77 -14.92
CA LYS A 6 4.84 -14.83 -15.06
C LYS A 6 4.87 -15.36 -16.49
N LYS A 7 3.70 -15.76 -17.02
CA LYS A 7 3.57 -16.24 -18.41
C LYS A 7 4.10 -15.21 -19.41
N GLY A 8 3.66 -13.95 -19.31
CA GLY A 8 4.12 -12.91 -20.22
C GLY A 8 5.61 -12.57 -20.07
N TYR A 9 6.22 -12.81 -18.89
CA TYR A 9 7.67 -12.68 -18.76
C TYR A 9 8.42 -13.83 -19.43
N GLU A 10 7.91 -15.05 -19.37
CA GLU A 10 8.45 -16.23 -20.07
C GLU A 10 8.32 -16.05 -21.59
N GLU A 11 7.15 -15.62 -22.06
CA GLU A 11 6.90 -15.30 -23.47
C GLU A 11 7.84 -14.20 -23.96
N TYR A 12 8.04 -13.13 -23.18
CA TYR A 12 8.98 -12.07 -23.52
C TYR A 12 10.42 -12.58 -23.67
N LYS A 13 10.83 -13.51 -22.80
CA LYS A 13 12.17 -14.11 -22.89
C LYS A 13 12.37 -14.90 -24.19
N SER A 14 11.34 -15.57 -24.71
CA SER A 14 11.40 -16.39 -25.89
C SER A 14 11.19 -15.61 -27.19
N THR A 15 10.28 -14.62 -27.17
CA THR A 15 9.84 -13.91 -28.40
C THR A 15 10.35 -12.48 -28.50
N GLY A 16 10.83 -11.87 -27.40
CA GLY A 16 11.17 -10.45 -27.31
C GLY A 16 9.97 -9.50 -27.33
N VAL A 17 8.74 -10.03 -27.43
CA VAL A 17 7.51 -9.22 -27.53
C VAL A 17 6.92 -8.96 -26.16
N LYS A 18 6.62 -7.69 -25.84
CA LYS A 18 5.98 -7.30 -24.57
C LYS A 18 4.49 -7.63 -24.58
N THR A 19 4.06 -8.47 -23.63
CA THR A 19 2.66 -8.82 -23.46
C THR A 19 1.88 -7.69 -22.76
N LYS A 20 0.68 -7.38 -23.26
CA LYS A 20 -0.25 -6.45 -22.62
C LYS A 20 -1.05 -7.19 -21.55
N TYR A 21 -0.92 -6.76 -20.29
CA TYR A 21 -1.60 -7.42 -19.16
C TYR A 21 -3.00 -6.86 -18.89
N SER A 22 -3.87 -7.73 -18.40
CA SER A 22 -5.22 -7.35 -18.00
C SER A 22 -5.22 -6.44 -16.77
N THR A 23 -6.13 -5.47 -16.73
CA THR A 23 -6.35 -4.59 -15.58
C THR A 23 -7.15 -5.29 -14.49
N SER A 24 -7.14 -4.74 -13.27
CA SER A 24 -7.97 -5.25 -12.17
C SER A 24 -9.47 -5.24 -12.49
N ALA A 25 -9.94 -4.33 -13.35
CA ALA A 25 -11.32 -4.26 -13.80
C ALA A 25 -11.73 -5.50 -14.61
N LYS A 26 -10.89 -5.93 -15.55
CA LYS A 26 -11.15 -7.12 -16.38
C LYS A 26 -11.25 -8.41 -15.55
N TYR A 27 -10.44 -8.54 -14.49
CA TYR A 27 -10.55 -9.70 -13.59
C TYR A 27 -11.85 -9.77 -12.81
N LYS A 28 -12.62 -8.68 -12.68
CA LYS A 28 -13.95 -8.71 -12.04
C LYS A 28 -15.02 -9.42 -12.89
N GLU A 29 -14.78 -9.55 -14.18
CA GLU A 29 -15.65 -10.32 -15.09
C GLU A 29 -15.44 -11.82 -14.86
N GLU A 30 -14.18 -12.23 -14.77
CA GLU A 30 -13.78 -13.62 -14.55
C GLU A 30 -14.01 -14.08 -13.09
N TYR A 31 -13.79 -13.16 -12.13
CA TYR A 31 -13.90 -13.42 -10.69
C TYR A 31 -14.93 -12.48 -10.04
N PRO A 32 -16.23 -12.77 -10.07
CA PRO A 32 -17.30 -11.88 -9.61
C PRO A 32 -17.16 -11.40 -8.14
N TYR A 33 -16.59 -12.24 -7.25
CA TYR A 33 -16.35 -11.86 -5.85
C TYR A 33 -15.42 -10.64 -5.68
N LEU A 34 -14.62 -10.30 -6.69
CA LEU A 34 -13.81 -9.09 -6.68
C LEU A 34 -14.64 -7.80 -6.75
N LYS A 35 -15.93 -7.88 -7.11
CA LYS A 35 -16.85 -6.75 -7.08
C LYS A 35 -17.18 -6.30 -5.65
N GLU A 36 -17.03 -7.19 -4.68
CA GLU A 36 -17.20 -6.89 -3.25
C GLU A 36 -16.00 -6.13 -2.67
N VAL A 37 -14.85 -6.24 -3.33
CA VAL A 37 -13.62 -5.57 -2.91
C VAL A 37 -13.57 -4.14 -3.44
N ASP A 38 -13.02 -3.23 -2.64
CA ASP A 38 -12.76 -1.86 -3.06
C ASP A 38 -11.88 -1.80 -4.32
N SER A 39 -12.37 -1.09 -5.33
CA SER A 39 -11.71 -0.96 -6.63
C SER A 39 -10.35 -0.25 -6.53
N LEU A 40 -10.22 0.73 -5.63
CA LEU A 40 -8.98 1.45 -5.41
C LEU A 40 -7.95 0.56 -4.68
N ALA A 41 -8.41 -0.31 -3.79
CA ALA A 41 -7.54 -1.32 -3.18
C ALA A 41 -7.02 -2.31 -4.23
N LEU A 42 -7.86 -2.77 -5.16
CA LEU A 42 -7.43 -3.63 -6.27
C LEU A 42 -6.45 -2.93 -7.21
N ALA A 43 -6.66 -1.65 -7.50
CA ALA A 43 -5.71 -0.85 -8.29
C ALA A 43 -4.34 -0.74 -7.59
N ASN A 44 -4.31 -0.53 -6.27
CA ASN A 44 -3.08 -0.53 -5.49
C ASN A 44 -2.36 -1.88 -5.52
N VAL A 45 -3.09 -3.00 -5.51
CA VAL A 45 -2.48 -4.34 -5.66
C VAL A 45 -1.79 -4.45 -7.03
N GLN A 46 -2.41 -3.96 -8.09
CA GLN A 46 -1.82 -3.94 -9.43
C GLN A 46 -0.55 -3.09 -9.46
N LEU A 47 -0.60 -1.87 -8.93
CA LEU A 47 0.58 -0.97 -8.86
C LEU A 47 1.73 -1.59 -8.05
N ASN A 48 1.42 -2.25 -6.94
CA ASN A 48 2.42 -2.95 -6.14
C ASN A 48 3.07 -4.11 -6.91
N LEU A 49 2.28 -4.86 -7.68
CA LEU A 49 2.80 -5.92 -8.53
C LEU A 49 3.71 -5.36 -9.64
N ASP A 50 3.31 -4.28 -10.29
CA ASP A 50 4.11 -3.60 -11.31
C ASP A 50 5.43 -3.09 -10.73
N LYS A 51 5.40 -2.50 -9.53
CA LYS A 51 6.60 -2.05 -8.82
C LYS A 51 7.52 -3.21 -8.45
N ALA A 52 6.97 -4.34 -8.00
CA ALA A 52 7.75 -5.53 -7.67
C ALA A 52 8.48 -6.08 -8.91
N PHE A 53 7.81 -6.16 -10.06
CA PHE A 53 8.45 -6.56 -11.32
C PHE A 53 9.50 -5.56 -11.79
N LYS A 54 9.24 -4.25 -11.71
CA LYS A 54 10.22 -3.22 -12.04
C LYS A 54 11.48 -3.35 -11.19
N ASN A 55 11.32 -3.56 -9.89
CA ASN A 55 12.46 -3.73 -8.98
C ASN A 55 13.27 -4.99 -9.35
N PHE A 56 12.60 -6.12 -9.57
CA PHE A 56 13.25 -7.36 -10.01
C PHE A 56 14.00 -7.20 -11.34
N LEU A 57 13.43 -6.48 -12.31
CA LEU A 57 14.08 -6.25 -13.60
C LEU A 57 15.28 -5.31 -13.49
N LYS A 58 15.21 -4.33 -12.56
CA LYS A 58 16.32 -3.39 -12.30
C LYS A 58 17.47 -4.08 -11.56
N ASN A 59 17.18 -4.89 -10.57
CA ASN A 59 18.17 -5.64 -9.82
C ASN A 59 17.58 -7.01 -9.42
N LYS A 60 18.23 -8.09 -9.86
CA LYS A 60 17.83 -9.48 -9.61
C LYS A 60 17.91 -9.91 -8.16
N ASP A 61 18.74 -9.23 -7.33
CA ASP A 61 18.86 -9.51 -5.89
C ASP A 61 17.54 -9.31 -5.14
N PHE A 62 16.62 -8.47 -5.64
CA PHE A 62 15.27 -8.35 -5.08
C PHE A 62 14.43 -9.63 -5.21
N GLY A 63 14.89 -10.60 -6.00
CA GLY A 63 14.19 -11.84 -6.25
C GLY A 63 12.91 -11.68 -7.07
N PHE A 64 12.42 -12.79 -7.59
CA PHE A 64 11.21 -12.81 -8.40
C PHE A 64 9.96 -12.61 -7.52
N PRO A 65 8.96 -11.81 -7.94
CA PRO A 65 7.74 -11.59 -7.16
C PRO A 65 7.03 -12.89 -6.79
N LYS A 66 6.72 -13.04 -5.49
CA LYS A 66 6.08 -14.23 -4.92
C LYS A 66 4.64 -13.94 -4.50
N TYR A 67 3.83 -14.99 -4.38
CA TYR A 67 2.50 -14.87 -3.81
C TYR A 67 2.57 -14.50 -2.33
N LYS A 68 1.68 -13.62 -1.91
CA LYS A 68 1.40 -13.47 -0.49
C LYS A 68 0.57 -14.65 -0.01
N CYS A 69 0.91 -15.22 1.13
CA CYS A 69 0.16 -16.32 1.73
C CYS A 69 -0.49 -15.91 3.05
N LYS A 70 -1.47 -16.68 3.51
CA LYS A 70 -2.19 -16.43 4.76
C LYS A 70 -1.30 -16.59 6.01
N SER A 71 -0.19 -17.33 5.89
CA SER A 71 0.78 -17.51 6.97
C SER A 71 1.69 -16.30 7.20
N ASN A 72 1.65 -15.28 6.33
CA ASN A 72 2.39 -14.05 6.59
C ASN A 72 1.89 -13.37 7.86
N PRO A 73 2.79 -13.01 8.79
CA PRO A 73 2.43 -12.45 10.11
C PRO A 73 1.71 -11.11 9.99
N VAL A 74 1.92 -10.37 8.91
CA VAL A 74 1.25 -9.09 8.65
C VAL A 74 0.51 -9.15 7.32
N GLN A 75 -0.80 -9.01 7.40
CA GLN A 75 -1.67 -8.86 6.23
C GLN A 75 -2.09 -7.41 6.11
N SER A 76 -2.07 -6.85 4.90
CA SER A 76 -2.46 -5.46 4.72
C SER A 76 -2.97 -5.17 3.31
N TYR A 77 -3.85 -4.16 3.21
CA TYR A 77 -4.21 -3.53 1.95
C TYR A 77 -4.20 -2.02 2.10
N THR A 78 -4.03 -1.32 0.99
CA THR A 78 -4.09 0.14 0.94
C THR A 78 -5.21 0.55 0.00
N THR A 79 -5.99 1.54 0.40
CA THR A 79 -7.00 2.19 -0.43
C THR A 79 -6.76 3.69 -0.46
N ASN A 80 -6.91 4.30 -1.63
CA ASN A 80 -6.81 5.75 -1.79
C ASN A 80 -8.14 6.39 -1.45
N ASN A 81 -8.10 7.63 -0.98
CA ASN A 81 -9.31 8.39 -0.71
C ASN A 81 -9.71 9.23 -1.93
N GLN A 82 -10.94 9.01 -2.38
CA GLN A 82 -11.64 9.87 -3.37
C GLN A 82 -12.91 10.41 -2.71
N ASN A 83 -12.75 11.11 -1.57
CA ASN A 83 -13.85 11.63 -0.73
C ASN A 83 -14.79 10.55 -0.20
N THR A 84 -14.32 9.31 -0.08
CA THR A 84 -15.11 8.15 0.38
C THR A 84 -14.71 7.67 1.77
N ILE A 85 -13.55 8.11 2.26
CA ILE A 85 -13.03 7.75 3.58
C ILE A 85 -13.18 8.95 4.50
N HIS A 86 -13.95 8.78 5.55
CA HIS A 86 -14.21 9.82 6.53
C HIS A 86 -13.95 9.30 7.93
N ILE A 87 -13.44 10.19 8.80
CA ILE A 87 -13.22 9.90 10.22
C ILE A 87 -13.98 10.93 11.02
N LYS A 88 -14.91 10.47 11.85
CA LYS A 88 -15.72 11.31 12.75
C LYS A 88 -15.96 10.57 14.06
N ASN A 89 -15.83 11.27 15.19
CA ASN A 89 -16.15 10.75 16.52
C ASN A 89 -15.49 9.38 16.83
N SER A 90 -14.20 9.23 16.49
CA SER A 90 -13.46 7.95 16.67
C SER A 90 -14.02 6.78 15.86
N TYR A 91 -14.69 7.06 14.75
CA TYR A 91 -15.13 6.06 13.78
C TYR A 91 -14.56 6.38 12.41
N ILE A 92 -14.15 5.33 11.71
CA ILE A 92 -13.72 5.42 10.30
C ILE A 92 -14.77 4.78 9.40
N LYS A 93 -15.11 5.48 8.32
CA LYS A 93 -15.86 4.92 7.19
C LYS A 93 -14.86 4.47 6.14
N LEU A 94 -14.91 3.20 5.79
CA LEU A 94 -14.14 2.61 4.70
C LEU A 94 -15.08 2.21 3.56
N LEU A 95 -14.57 2.28 2.33
CA LEU A 95 -15.35 1.88 1.15
C LEU A 95 -15.70 0.39 1.25
N LYS A 96 -16.88 0.02 0.76
CA LYS A 96 -17.45 -1.33 0.80
C LYS A 96 -17.82 -1.89 2.18
N LEU A 97 -17.42 -1.26 3.28
CA LEU A 97 -17.94 -1.64 4.59
C LEU A 97 -19.30 -0.98 4.84
N LYS A 98 -20.31 -1.77 5.21
CA LYS A 98 -21.66 -1.26 5.50
C LYS A 98 -21.68 -0.42 6.77
N SER A 99 -20.94 -0.83 7.81
CA SER A 99 -20.87 -0.17 9.12
C SER A 99 -19.63 0.69 9.27
N LEU A 100 -19.71 1.65 10.19
CA LEU A 100 -18.56 2.41 10.68
C LEU A 100 -17.71 1.53 11.60
N VAL A 101 -16.40 1.67 11.51
CA VAL A 101 -15.46 0.93 12.37
C VAL A 101 -14.91 1.87 13.45
N LYS A 102 -15.04 1.47 14.73
CA LYS A 102 -14.48 2.23 15.85
C LYS A 102 -12.95 2.15 15.79
N ILE A 103 -12.28 3.29 15.93
CA ILE A 103 -10.81 3.40 15.96
C ILE A 103 -10.35 4.22 17.14
N LYS A 104 -9.15 3.92 17.65
CA LYS A 104 -8.44 4.74 18.62
C LYS A 104 -7.41 5.58 17.87
N LEU A 105 -7.63 6.88 17.82
CA LEU A 105 -6.68 7.83 17.23
C LEU A 105 -5.61 8.17 18.27
N HIS A 106 -4.33 8.07 17.88
CA HIS A 106 -3.22 8.48 18.75
C HIS A 106 -2.96 10.00 18.67
N ARG A 107 -3.42 10.65 17.59
CA ARG A 107 -3.37 12.11 17.39
C ARG A 107 -4.54 12.57 16.55
N LYS A 108 -4.88 13.86 16.63
CA LYS A 108 -5.87 14.46 15.73
C LYS A 108 -5.37 14.41 14.29
N ILE A 109 -6.27 14.05 13.38
CA ILE A 109 -5.99 14.11 11.95
C ILE A 109 -6.23 15.52 11.49
N LYS A 110 -5.22 16.12 10.89
CA LYS A 110 -5.27 17.42 10.26
C LYS A 110 -5.12 17.25 8.75
N GLY A 111 -5.63 18.21 7.98
CA GLY A 111 -5.53 18.18 6.54
C GLY A 111 -6.39 17.13 5.83
N ILE A 112 -6.05 16.83 4.59
CA ILE A 112 -6.84 15.99 3.67
C ILE A 112 -6.32 14.56 3.69
N ILE A 113 -7.19 13.58 3.98
CA ILE A 113 -6.84 12.16 3.92
C ILE A 113 -6.61 11.77 2.45
N LYS A 114 -5.42 11.27 2.11
CA LYS A 114 -5.07 10.79 0.76
C LYS A 114 -5.23 9.28 0.61
N SER A 115 -4.82 8.52 1.61
CA SER A 115 -4.96 7.06 1.59
C SER A 115 -4.99 6.49 3.01
N VAL A 116 -5.52 5.28 3.10
CA VAL A 116 -5.53 4.50 4.35
C VAL A 116 -4.98 3.12 4.05
N LYS A 117 -4.02 2.68 4.85
CA LYS A 117 -3.52 1.31 4.86
C LYS A 117 -4.07 0.61 6.09
N ILE A 118 -4.89 -0.42 5.87
CA ILE A 118 -5.36 -1.30 6.93
C ILE A 118 -4.41 -2.49 7.01
N SER A 119 -3.96 -2.79 8.21
CA SER A 119 -3.10 -3.95 8.48
C SER A 119 -3.63 -4.76 9.65
N LYS A 120 -3.34 -6.06 9.62
CA LYS A 120 -3.68 -7.03 10.65
C LYS A 120 -2.40 -7.78 11.02
N ASN A 121 -2.08 -7.85 12.31
CA ASN A 121 -0.93 -8.61 12.80
C ASN A 121 -1.30 -10.08 13.11
N SER A 122 -0.31 -10.86 13.54
CA SER A 122 -0.47 -12.29 13.87
C SER A 122 -1.43 -12.57 15.03
N ILE A 123 -1.60 -11.62 15.94
CA ILE A 123 -2.52 -11.72 17.09
C ILE A 123 -3.90 -11.10 16.82
N ASN A 124 -4.25 -10.94 15.53
CA ASN A 124 -5.54 -10.41 15.07
C ASN A 124 -5.84 -8.96 15.47
N HIS A 125 -4.86 -8.16 15.85
CA HIS A 125 -5.06 -6.72 16.02
C HIS A 125 -5.03 -6.00 14.66
N TYR A 126 -5.93 -5.04 14.50
CA TYR A 126 -6.06 -4.23 13.31
C TYR A 126 -5.52 -2.83 13.54
N PHE A 127 -4.81 -2.31 12.55
CA PHE A 127 -4.25 -0.97 12.55
C PHE A 127 -4.65 -0.24 11.27
N ALA A 128 -4.89 1.07 11.40
CA ALA A 128 -5.13 1.96 10.28
C ALA A 128 -4.00 3.00 10.23
N SER A 129 -3.16 2.95 9.20
CA SER A 129 -2.17 3.99 8.90
C SER A 129 -2.79 4.95 7.89
N ILE A 130 -2.95 6.20 8.29
CA ILE A 130 -3.65 7.22 7.53
C ILE A 130 -2.63 8.21 7.00
N LEU A 131 -2.58 8.35 5.68
CA LEU A 131 -1.77 9.36 5.01
C LEU A 131 -2.61 10.62 4.81
N CYS A 132 -2.16 11.72 5.38
CA CYS A 132 -2.79 13.03 5.22
C CYS A 132 -1.81 14.01 4.54
N GLU A 133 -2.38 14.93 3.77
CA GLU A 133 -1.70 16.11 3.26
C GLU A 133 -2.11 17.30 4.15
N GLU A 134 -1.15 17.95 4.73
CA GLU A 134 -1.33 19.08 5.64
C GLU A 134 -0.46 20.24 5.16
N GLU A 135 -1.01 21.43 5.15
CA GLU A 135 -0.22 22.65 4.96
C GLU A 135 0.52 22.95 6.27
N ILE A 136 1.82 23.11 6.17
CA ILE A 136 2.67 23.43 7.32
C ILE A 136 3.07 24.89 7.20
N GLU A 137 2.72 25.69 8.20
CA GLU A 137 3.24 27.05 8.32
C GLU A 137 4.75 27.01 8.57
N GLU A 138 5.50 27.76 7.80
CA GLU A 138 6.94 27.88 8.00
C GLU A 138 7.20 28.48 9.40
N LEU A 139 8.02 27.79 10.17
CA LEU A 139 8.47 28.30 11.46
C LEU A 139 9.37 29.51 11.25
N ALA A 140 9.22 30.53 12.09
CA ALA A 140 10.10 31.68 12.09
C ALA A 140 11.56 31.23 12.22
N LYS A 141 12.42 31.74 11.33
CA LYS A 141 13.86 31.47 11.40
C LYS A 141 14.41 31.96 12.74
N THR A 142 14.93 31.03 13.52
CA THR A 142 15.63 31.35 14.77
C THR A 142 17.13 31.30 14.51
N ASN A 143 17.89 32.23 15.11
CA ASN A 143 19.35 32.22 15.03
C ASN A 143 20.00 31.17 15.94
N LYS A 144 19.21 30.13 16.33
CA LYS A 144 19.69 29.01 17.15
C LYS A 144 20.30 27.93 16.25
N ASN A 145 21.55 27.62 16.49
CA ASN A 145 22.25 26.53 15.84
C ASN A 145 22.13 25.29 16.71
N ILE A 146 21.76 24.14 16.10
CA ILE A 146 21.78 22.84 16.75
C ILE A 146 22.95 22.06 16.14
N ARG A 147 23.86 21.60 16.96
CA ARG A 147 24.87 20.62 16.57
C ARG A 147 24.30 19.24 16.81
N ILE A 148 24.24 18.42 15.74
CA ILE A 148 23.86 17.02 15.83
C ILE A 148 25.14 16.22 15.61
N ASP A 149 25.56 15.52 16.65
CA ASP A 149 26.67 14.57 16.57
C ASP A 149 26.10 13.19 16.22
N LEU A 150 26.49 12.67 15.05
CA LEU A 150 26.04 11.37 14.56
C LEU A 150 27.16 10.36 14.84
N GLU A 151 27.07 9.68 15.98
CA GLU A 151 27.96 8.56 16.28
C GLU A 151 27.53 7.33 15.48
N ILE A 152 28.31 6.93 14.47
CA ILE A 152 28.11 5.69 13.74
C ILE A 152 28.82 4.59 14.55
N LYS A 153 28.04 3.79 15.30
CA LYS A 153 28.57 2.54 15.89
C LYS A 153 28.63 1.48 14.80
N GLU A 154 29.82 1.21 14.30
CA GLU A 154 30.05 0.00 13.53
C GLU A 154 29.77 -1.22 14.42
N LYS A 155 28.81 -2.05 14.00
CA LYS A 155 28.69 -3.39 14.56
C LYS A 155 29.84 -4.21 14.02
N ILE A 156 30.81 -4.45 14.84
CA ILE A 156 31.83 -5.50 14.60
C ILE A 156 31.08 -6.84 14.66
N LEU A 157 31.08 -7.54 13.52
CA LEU A 157 30.59 -8.92 13.39
C LEU A 157 31.54 -9.90 14.06
#